data_fee53b92b5a20bb21d874af1edc42480
#
_entry.id   fee53b92b5a20bb21d874af1edc42480
#
_cell.length_a   1.000
_cell.length_b   1.000
_cell.length_c   1.000
_cell.angle_alpha   90.00
_cell.angle_beta   90.00
_cell.angle_gamma   90.00
#
_symmetry.space_group_name_H-M   'P 1'
#
loop_
_entity.id
_entity.type
_entity.pdbx_description
1 polymer ?
#
loop_
_entity_poly.entity_id
_entity_poly.type
_entity_poly.pdbx_seq_one_letter_code
_entity_poly.pdbx_strand_id
1 'polypeptide(L)'
;MKWICCQLGAREHYAIPRALFRRGALDWLVTDAWVPPSSVLAKISAGTLADRFHNELSDARVMAFNSSVILFEMLARARRLAEWERIIARNQWFQQKVVGALNAQLSTLSSQPILLSYSYAALEPFRFAKLHGWKTLLLQIDPGPEEERIVAEEVARVPGLAGEWQPAPAAYWASWRQECDLADRIIVNSDWSREGLMRSGIPSEKLTLIPLAYEASQVGDQKSEIKQVRSYPARFTQDRPMRVLFLGQVNLRKGVARLLQAARALRDDPVEFWIVGPVQIANAETAADNAQVKWFGPVTRKQAAEYYRNADVFILPTLSDGFAITQLEAQAHGLPLIVSRRCGDVVQDNVNGVLLDDSSTEAIESAIRFCLQNPNELARFSRCSTVGESYSVTRLGERLVAVAPIAQRVS
;
A
#
# COMPACT_ATOMS: atom_id res chain seq x y z
N MET A 1 -22.33 -10.09 -14.52
CA MET A 1 -20.91 -10.24 -14.90
C MET A 1 -20.19 -10.77 -13.68
N LYS A 2 -19.38 -11.82 -13.81
CA LYS A 2 -18.70 -12.50 -12.70
C LYS A 2 -17.19 -12.25 -12.80
N TRP A 3 -16.54 -12.17 -11.64
CA TRP A 3 -15.14 -11.79 -11.51
C TRP A 3 -14.33 -12.88 -10.84
N ILE A 4 -13.15 -13.14 -11.38
CA ILE A 4 -12.14 -13.97 -10.75
C ILE A 4 -11.03 -13.02 -10.28
N CYS A 5 -10.77 -12.98 -8.97
CA CYS A 5 -9.70 -12.19 -8.38
C CYS A 5 -8.50 -13.07 -8.10
N CYS A 6 -7.35 -12.74 -8.70
CA CYS A 6 -6.05 -13.37 -8.43
C CYS A 6 -5.18 -12.42 -7.61
N GLN A 7 -4.87 -12.79 -6.37
CA GLN A 7 -4.21 -11.91 -5.42
C GLN A 7 -3.10 -12.62 -4.66
N LEU A 8 -1.88 -12.14 -4.82
CA LEU A 8 -0.73 -12.56 -4.03
C LEU A 8 -0.66 -11.71 -2.74
N GLY A 9 -0.89 -12.34 -1.60
CA GLY A 9 -0.95 -11.64 -0.33
C GLY A 9 -2.34 -11.12 0.05
N ALA A 10 -2.49 -10.67 1.29
CA ALA A 10 -3.72 -10.06 1.81
C ALA A 10 -3.73 -8.54 1.54
N ARG A 11 -3.53 -8.15 0.25
CA ARG A 11 -3.46 -6.73 -0.11
C ARG A 11 -4.73 -6.01 0.29
N GLU A 12 -4.57 -4.83 0.89
CA GLU A 12 -5.65 -3.97 1.39
C GLU A 12 -6.72 -4.75 2.19
N HIS A 13 -6.31 -5.77 2.95
CA HIS A 13 -7.22 -6.68 3.67
C HIS A 13 -8.33 -7.25 2.80
N TYR A 14 -7.97 -7.67 1.58
CA TYR A 14 -8.90 -8.21 0.58
C TYR A 14 -10.00 -7.20 0.17
N ALA A 15 -9.73 -5.88 0.20
CA ALA A 15 -10.74 -4.87 -0.11
C ALA A 15 -11.40 -5.09 -1.49
N ILE A 16 -10.61 -5.43 -2.53
CA ILE A 16 -11.13 -5.70 -3.88
C ILE A 16 -12.08 -6.91 -3.91
N PRO A 17 -11.68 -8.13 -3.49
CA PRO A 17 -12.62 -9.25 -3.49
C PRO A 17 -13.82 -9.04 -2.55
N ARG A 18 -13.66 -8.36 -1.43
CA ARG A 18 -14.78 -7.97 -0.54
C ARG A 18 -15.76 -7.04 -1.24
N ALA A 19 -15.26 -6.02 -1.91
CA ALA A 19 -16.10 -5.09 -2.68
C ALA A 19 -16.92 -5.80 -3.75
N LEU A 20 -16.31 -6.75 -4.47
CA LEU A 20 -16.99 -7.57 -5.48
C LEU A 20 -17.96 -8.57 -4.85
N PHE A 21 -17.62 -9.16 -3.69
CA PHE A 21 -18.48 -10.10 -2.97
C PHE A 21 -19.75 -9.41 -2.45
N ARG A 22 -19.64 -8.23 -1.83
CA ARG A 22 -20.80 -7.41 -1.40
C ARG A 22 -21.78 -7.12 -2.54
N ARG A 23 -21.29 -7.06 -3.77
CA ARG A 23 -22.12 -6.82 -4.97
C ARG A 23 -22.59 -8.10 -5.67
N GLY A 24 -22.30 -9.27 -5.11
CA GLY A 24 -22.60 -10.55 -5.75
C GLY A 24 -21.86 -10.78 -7.08
N ALA A 25 -20.79 -10.03 -7.31
CA ALA A 25 -20.00 -10.09 -8.54
C ALA A 25 -18.79 -11.02 -8.44
N LEU A 26 -18.27 -11.30 -7.25
CA LEU A 26 -17.15 -12.23 -7.04
C LEU A 26 -17.61 -13.66 -7.37
N ASP A 27 -16.94 -14.29 -8.33
CA ASP A 27 -17.10 -15.71 -8.64
C ASP A 27 -16.07 -16.55 -7.88
N TRP A 28 -14.81 -16.08 -7.88
CA TRP A 28 -13.73 -16.82 -7.30
C TRP A 28 -12.58 -15.90 -6.82
N LEU A 29 -12.07 -16.16 -5.62
CA LEU A 29 -10.83 -15.60 -5.12
C LEU A 29 -9.75 -16.67 -5.19
N VAL A 30 -8.65 -16.40 -5.90
CA VAL A 30 -7.45 -17.25 -5.96
C VAL A 30 -6.31 -16.50 -5.27
N THR A 31 -5.75 -17.09 -4.21
CA THR A 31 -4.70 -16.45 -3.39
C THR A 31 -3.62 -17.44 -2.96
N ASP A 32 -2.47 -16.92 -2.55
CA ASP A 32 -1.35 -17.74 -2.10
C ASP A 32 -1.62 -18.46 -0.78
N ALA A 33 -2.31 -17.80 0.16
CA ALA A 33 -2.67 -18.38 1.44
C ALA A 33 -4.04 -17.88 1.92
N TRP A 34 -4.79 -18.78 2.55
CA TRP A 34 -6.07 -18.49 3.20
C TRP A 34 -6.17 -19.32 4.49
N VAL A 35 -6.13 -18.64 5.64
CA VAL A 35 -5.95 -19.30 6.94
C VAL A 35 -7.04 -18.85 7.92
N PRO A 36 -8.20 -19.54 7.95
CA PRO A 36 -9.23 -19.27 8.94
C PRO A 36 -8.69 -19.38 10.37
N PRO A 37 -9.16 -18.54 11.31
CA PRO A 37 -8.69 -18.55 12.71
C PRO A 37 -8.83 -19.89 13.42
N SER A 38 -9.82 -20.69 13.02
CA SER A 38 -10.06 -22.05 13.55
C SER A 38 -9.09 -23.11 13.01
N SER A 39 -8.28 -22.81 12.01
CA SER A 39 -7.39 -23.77 11.36
C SER A 39 -6.17 -24.11 12.23
N VAL A 40 -5.63 -25.31 12.06
CA VAL A 40 -4.37 -25.74 12.71
C VAL A 40 -3.20 -24.82 12.30
N LEU A 41 -3.18 -24.37 11.04
CA LEU A 41 -2.15 -23.45 10.52
C LEU A 41 -2.17 -22.11 11.25
N ALA A 42 -3.33 -21.58 11.62
CA ALA A 42 -3.43 -20.33 12.39
C ALA A 42 -2.74 -20.46 13.77
N LYS A 43 -2.85 -21.62 14.38
CA LYS A 43 -2.25 -21.89 15.71
C LYS A 43 -0.73 -22.04 15.66
N ILE A 44 -0.19 -22.57 14.56
CA ILE A 44 1.24 -22.88 14.41
C ILE A 44 2.03 -21.67 13.86
N SER A 45 1.40 -20.80 13.08
CA SER A 45 2.08 -19.73 12.35
C SER A 45 2.46 -18.51 13.19
N ALA A 46 2.26 -18.52 14.50
CA ALA A 46 2.63 -17.48 15.45
C ALA A 46 2.26 -16.04 14.98
N GLY A 47 1.12 -15.90 14.33
CA GLY A 47 0.61 -14.60 13.87
C GLY A 47 1.04 -14.17 12.46
N THR A 48 2.05 -14.79 11.85
CA THR A 48 2.55 -14.41 10.51
C THR A 48 1.50 -14.60 9.40
N LEU A 49 0.54 -15.50 9.61
CA LEU A 49 -0.56 -15.78 8.68
C LEU A 49 -1.93 -15.28 9.19
N ALA A 50 -1.98 -14.56 10.30
CA ALA A 50 -3.23 -14.07 10.88
C ALA A 50 -4.01 -13.15 9.92
N ASP A 51 -3.29 -12.36 9.13
CA ASP A 51 -3.88 -11.44 8.15
C ASP A 51 -4.33 -12.15 6.85
N ARG A 52 -4.15 -13.49 6.75
CA ARG A 52 -4.51 -14.27 5.56
C ARG A 52 -5.94 -14.82 5.61
N PHE A 53 -6.85 -14.06 6.20
CA PHE A 53 -8.27 -14.37 6.27
C PHE A 53 -9.09 -13.10 6.47
N HIS A 54 -10.31 -13.09 5.97
CA HIS A 54 -11.28 -12.04 6.26
C HIS A 54 -12.68 -12.65 6.42
N ASN A 55 -13.34 -12.38 7.57
CA ASN A 55 -14.66 -12.97 7.93
C ASN A 55 -15.73 -12.73 6.86
N GLU A 56 -15.72 -11.56 6.22
CA GLU A 56 -16.70 -11.22 5.19
C GLU A 56 -16.64 -12.13 3.94
N LEU A 57 -15.49 -12.78 3.73
CA LEU A 57 -15.29 -13.72 2.62
C LEU A 57 -15.38 -15.19 3.05
N SER A 58 -15.89 -15.47 4.27
CA SER A 58 -16.04 -16.86 4.77
C SER A 58 -16.87 -17.75 3.85
N ASP A 59 -17.90 -17.18 3.24
CA ASP A 59 -18.82 -17.87 2.34
C ASP A 59 -18.45 -17.70 0.85
N ALA A 60 -17.36 -16.98 0.56
CA ALA A 60 -16.86 -16.84 -0.79
C ALA A 60 -16.13 -18.11 -1.26
N ARG A 61 -16.21 -18.37 -2.57
CA ARG A 61 -15.40 -19.43 -3.18
C ARG A 61 -13.93 -18.97 -3.19
N VAL A 62 -13.09 -19.59 -2.34
CA VAL A 62 -11.67 -19.26 -2.20
C VAL A 62 -10.82 -20.48 -2.54
N MET A 63 -9.81 -20.29 -3.41
CA MET A 63 -8.75 -21.24 -3.66
C MET A 63 -7.43 -20.68 -3.10
N ALA A 64 -6.78 -21.45 -2.24
CA ALA A 64 -5.50 -21.09 -1.65
C ALA A 64 -4.48 -22.21 -1.75
N PHE A 65 -3.21 -21.86 -1.77
CA PHE A 65 -2.10 -22.78 -1.96
C PHE A 65 -1.24 -22.94 -0.69
N ASN A 66 -1.89 -23.02 0.49
CA ASN A 66 -1.26 -22.98 1.81
C ASN A 66 -0.01 -23.88 1.95
N SER A 67 -0.12 -25.18 1.67
CA SER A 67 1.01 -26.10 1.78
C SER A 67 2.09 -25.80 0.75
N SER A 68 1.70 -25.40 -0.46
CA SER A 68 2.61 -25.09 -1.55
C SER A 68 3.39 -23.80 -1.32
N VAL A 69 2.79 -22.77 -0.73
CA VAL A 69 3.50 -21.52 -0.40
C VAL A 69 4.49 -21.73 0.73
N ILE A 70 4.13 -22.55 1.74
CA ILE A 70 5.07 -22.92 2.82
C ILE A 70 6.29 -23.64 2.25
N LEU A 71 6.07 -24.65 1.40
CA LEU A 71 7.15 -25.35 0.74
C LEU A 71 8.03 -24.43 -0.11
N PHE A 72 7.40 -23.53 -0.88
CA PHE A 72 8.13 -22.53 -1.67
C PHE A 72 9.05 -21.67 -0.79
N GLU A 73 8.53 -21.12 0.31
CA GLU A 73 9.29 -20.26 1.21
C GLU A 73 10.45 -21.02 1.90
N MET A 74 10.23 -22.30 2.25
CA MET A 74 11.30 -23.16 2.79
C MET A 74 12.41 -23.39 1.76
N LEU A 75 12.04 -23.73 0.52
CA LEU A 75 13.01 -23.97 -0.57
C LEU A 75 13.76 -22.68 -0.95
N ALA A 76 13.08 -21.55 -1.01
CA ALA A 76 13.70 -20.25 -1.30
C ALA A 76 14.74 -19.87 -0.26
N ARG A 77 14.45 -20.11 1.03
CA ARG A 77 15.41 -19.91 2.13
C ARG A 77 16.60 -20.89 2.06
N ALA A 78 16.31 -22.16 1.82
CA ALA A 78 17.36 -23.19 1.70
C ALA A 78 18.33 -22.90 0.54
N ARG A 79 17.82 -22.36 -0.58
CA ARG A 79 18.61 -21.95 -1.75
C ARG A 79 19.28 -20.59 -1.60
N ARG A 80 18.99 -19.85 -0.53
CA ARG A 80 19.51 -18.48 -0.28
C ARG A 80 19.30 -17.55 -1.47
N LEU A 81 18.09 -17.59 -2.07
CA LEU A 81 17.78 -16.72 -3.21
C LEU A 81 17.97 -15.25 -2.82
N ALA A 82 18.62 -14.48 -3.69
CA ALA A 82 18.71 -13.04 -3.57
C ALA A 82 17.30 -12.40 -3.63
N GLU A 83 17.16 -11.17 -3.17
CA GLU A 83 15.85 -10.51 -3.04
C GLU A 83 15.04 -10.55 -4.35
N TRP A 84 15.63 -10.08 -5.46
CA TRP A 84 14.96 -10.10 -6.77
C TRP A 84 14.68 -11.49 -7.30
N GLU A 85 15.60 -12.44 -7.10
CA GLU A 85 15.38 -13.84 -7.49
C GLU A 85 14.18 -14.42 -6.76
N ARG A 86 14.07 -14.15 -5.46
CA ARG A 86 12.95 -14.62 -4.64
C ARG A 86 11.63 -13.98 -5.05
N ILE A 87 11.60 -12.66 -5.32
CA ILE A 87 10.41 -11.94 -5.79
C ILE A 87 9.93 -12.55 -7.12
N ILE A 88 10.81 -12.66 -8.10
CA ILE A 88 10.50 -13.20 -9.44
C ILE A 88 10.03 -14.65 -9.35
N ALA A 89 10.76 -15.50 -8.62
CA ALA A 89 10.39 -16.90 -8.44
C ALA A 89 9.02 -17.06 -7.77
N ARG A 90 8.71 -16.23 -6.77
CA ARG A 90 7.42 -16.23 -6.08
C ARG A 90 6.27 -15.81 -6.99
N ASN A 91 6.48 -14.77 -7.79
CA ASN A 91 5.50 -14.30 -8.76
C ASN A 91 5.24 -15.38 -9.84
N GLN A 92 6.27 -16.03 -10.37
CA GLN A 92 6.16 -17.12 -11.33
C GLN A 92 5.46 -18.34 -10.74
N TRP A 93 5.84 -18.75 -9.51
CA TRP A 93 5.19 -19.84 -8.79
C TRP A 93 3.69 -19.59 -8.64
N PHE A 94 3.30 -18.37 -8.22
CA PHE A 94 1.90 -18.02 -8.03
C PHE A 94 1.12 -18.08 -9.36
N GLN A 95 1.66 -17.49 -10.41
CA GLN A 95 1.06 -17.50 -11.75
C GLN A 95 0.80 -18.92 -12.26
N GLN A 96 1.78 -19.82 -12.09
CA GLN A 96 1.64 -21.23 -12.46
C GLN A 96 0.52 -21.92 -11.68
N LYS A 97 0.41 -21.63 -10.36
CA LYS A 97 -0.67 -22.14 -9.51
C LYS A 97 -2.03 -21.63 -9.94
N VAL A 98 -2.14 -20.34 -10.25
CA VAL A 98 -3.37 -19.72 -10.76
C VAL A 98 -3.80 -20.39 -12.07
N VAL A 99 -2.90 -20.49 -13.06
CA VAL A 99 -3.22 -21.11 -14.37
C VAL A 99 -3.65 -22.57 -14.19
N GLY A 100 -2.95 -23.35 -13.36
CA GLY A 100 -3.34 -24.74 -13.05
C GLY A 100 -4.74 -24.83 -12.43
N ALA A 101 -5.08 -23.93 -11.50
CA ALA A 101 -6.38 -23.87 -10.87
C ALA A 101 -7.50 -23.46 -11.85
N LEU A 102 -7.25 -22.45 -12.69
CA LEU A 102 -8.20 -21.99 -13.72
C LEU A 102 -8.49 -23.11 -14.73
N ASN A 103 -7.44 -23.79 -15.19
CA ASN A 103 -7.58 -24.90 -16.14
C ASN A 103 -8.38 -26.07 -15.54
N ALA A 104 -8.10 -26.45 -14.30
CA ALA A 104 -8.82 -27.53 -13.62
C ALA A 104 -10.32 -27.25 -13.37
N GLN A 105 -10.69 -25.97 -13.33
CA GLN A 105 -12.06 -25.54 -13.01
C GLN A 105 -12.79 -24.90 -14.20
N LEU A 106 -12.21 -24.94 -15.39
CA LEU A 106 -12.70 -24.21 -16.58
C LEU A 106 -14.19 -24.50 -16.88
N SER A 107 -14.62 -25.76 -16.74
CA SER A 107 -16.01 -26.15 -16.97
C SER A 107 -17.02 -25.65 -15.94
N THR A 108 -16.56 -25.22 -14.75
CA THR A 108 -17.39 -24.74 -13.65
C THR A 108 -17.42 -23.22 -13.55
N LEU A 109 -16.56 -22.53 -14.29
CA LEU A 109 -16.48 -21.08 -14.31
C LEU A 109 -17.56 -20.47 -15.20
N SER A 110 -17.92 -19.23 -14.94
CA SER A 110 -18.76 -18.44 -15.83
C SER A 110 -18.19 -18.44 -17.25
N SER A 111 -19.05 -18.43 -18.28
CA SER A 111 -18.60 -18.55 -19.68
C SER A 111 -17.63 -17.45 -20.12
N GLN A 112 -17.76 -16.25 -19.57
CA GLN A 112 -16.91 -15.10 -19.86
C GLN A 112 -16.68 -14.28 -18.58
N PRO A 113 -15.87 -14.75 -17.62
CA PRO A 113 -15.56 -13.98 -16.44
C PRO A 113 -14.59 -12.83 -16.79
N ILE A 114 -14.53 -11.84 -15.89
CA ILE A 114 -13.44 -10.87 -15.90
C ILE A 114 -12.34 -11.42 -14.99
N LEU A 115 -11.14 -11.57 -15.52
CA LEU A 115 -9.97 -11.92 -14.72
C LEU A 115 -9.26 -10.65 -14.24
N LEU A 116 -9.24 -10.46 -12.93
CA LEU A 116 -8.55 -9.38 -12.28
C LEU A 116 -7.31 -9.92 -11.56
N SER A 117 -6.16 -9.32 -11.82
CA SER A 117 -4.90 -9.68 -11.14
C SER A 117 -4.08 -8.43 -10.81
N TYR A 118 -3.26 -8.54 -9.77
CA TYR A 118 -2.31 -7.49 -9.40
C TYR A 118 -1.07 -7.55 -10.29
N SER A 119 -0.49 -6.39 -10.57
CA SER A 119 0.76 -6.25 -11.33
C SER A 119 1.89 -7.11 -10.77
N TYR A 120 2.78 -7.51 -11.67
CA TYR A 120 3.95 -8.36 -11.43
C TYR A 120 3.62 -9.85 -11.22
N ALA A 121 2.35 -10.23 -11.18
CA ALA A 121 1.91 -11.62 -11.06
C ALA A 121 0.71 -11.95 -11.97
N ALA A 122 0.54 -11.23 -13.07
CA ALA A 122 -0.61 -11.31 -13.96
C ALA A 122 -0.31 -11.94 -15.33
N LEU A 123 0.95 -12.04 -15.77
CA LEU A 123 1.31 -12.38 -17.14
C LEU A 123 0.70 -13.71 -17.62
N GLU A 124 0.99 -14.82 -16.93
CA GLU A 124 0.48 -16.13 -17.32
C GLU A 124 -1.05 -16.28 -17.14
N PRO A 125 -1.66 -15.79 -16.02
CA PRO A 125 -3.10 -15.68 -15.91
C PRO A 125 -3.77 -14.90 -17.05
N PHE A 126 -3.16 -13.79 -17.49
CA PHE A 126 -3.72 -13.00 -18.60
C PHE A 126 -3.56 -13.69 -19.94
N ARG A 127 -2.45 -14.36 -20.20
CA ARG A 127 -2.28 -15.21 -21.38
C ARG A 127 -3.35 -16.28 -21.45
N PHE A 128 -3.59 -16.97 -20.33
CA PHE A 128 -4.66 -17.97 -20.21
C PHE A 128 -6.02 -17.34 -20.48
N ALA A 129 -6.35 -16.20 -19.84
CA ALA A 129 -7.61 -15.51 -20.04
C ALA A 129 -7.86 -15.11 -21.50
N LYS A 130 -6.84 -14.58 -22.17
CA LYS A 130 -6.93 -14.18 -23.58
C LYS A 130 -7.18 -15.38 -24.50
N LEU A 131 -6.56 -16.53 -24.26
CA LEU A 131 -6.82 -17.76 -25.01
C LEU A 131 -8.29 -18.22 -24.90
N HIS A 132 -8.97 -17.87 -23.80
CA HIS A 132 -10.38 -18.22 -23.57
C HIS A 132 -11.35 -17.06 -23.84
N GLY A 133 -10.88 -15.96 -24.45
CA GLY A 133 -11.71 -14.80 -24.77
C GLY A 133 -12.19 -13.98 -23.57
N TRP A 134 -11.56 -14.15 -22.40
CA TRP A 134 -11.93 -13.43 -21.20
C TRP A 134 -11.39 -12.00 -21.19
N LYS A 135 -12.08 -11.13 -20.47
CA LYS A 135 -11.59 -9.77 -20.21
C LYS A 135 -10.58 -9.76 -19.05
N THR A 136 -9.58 -8.89 -19.15
CA THR A 136 -8.47 -8.80 -18.19
C THR A 136 -8.37 -7.40 -17.61
N LEU A 137 -8.29 -7.31 -16.28
CA LEU A 137 -8.04 -6.08 -15.54
C LEU A 137 -6.78 -6.22 -14.70
N LEU A 138 -5.83 -5.32 -14.94
CA LEU A 138 -4.60 -5.24 -14.14
C LEU A 138 -4.78 -4.21 -13.02
N LEU A 139 -4.50 -4.61 -11.78
CA LEU A 139 -4.39 -3.70 -10.65
C LEU A 139 -2.93 -3.29 -10.48
N GLN A 140 -2.61 -2.09 -10.87
CA GLN A 140 -1.26 -1.55 -10.71
C GLN A 140 -1.09 -0.97 -9.30
N ILE A 141 -0.05 -1.42 -8.61
CA ILE A 141 0.15 -1.10 -7.19
C ILE A 141 1.03 0.13 -6.95
N ASP A 142 1.84 0.52 -7.93
CA ASP A 142 2.86 1.57 -7.85
C ASP A 142 3.04 2.27 -9.21
N PRO A 143 3.88 3.32 -9.33
CA PRO A 143 4.17 4.00 -10.59
C PRO A 143 5.02 3.21 -11.60
N GLY A 144 5.32 1.93 -11.34
CA GLY A 144 6.12 1.10 -12.24
C GLY A 144 7.59 1.53 -12.32
N PRO A 145 8.23 1.46 -13.52
CA PRO A 145 9.64 1.81 -13.70
C PRO A 145 10.02 3.22 -13.25
N GLU A 146 9.06 4.16 -13.22
CA GLU A 146 9.29 5.52 -12.75
C GLU A 146 9.63 5.55 -11.26
N GLU A 147 9.03 4.68 -10.45
CA GLU A 147 9.37 4.56 -9.03
C GLU A 147 10.82 4.09 -8.86
N GLU A 148 11.26 3.08 -9.62
CA GLU A 148 12.64 2.59 -9.56
C GLU A 148 13.64 3.68 -9.95
N ARG A 149 13.35 4.47 -11.01
CA ARG A 149 14.20 5.58 -11.44
C ARG A 149 14.40 6.61 -10.31
N ILE A 150 13.31 7.00 -9.63
CA ILE A 150 13.35 7.94 -8.52
C ILE A 150 14.14 7.37 -7.33
N VAL A 151 13.95 6.10 -7.02
CA VAL A 151 14.71 5.45 -5.94
C VAL A 151 16.19 5.36 -6.28
N ALA A 152 16.54 5.05 -7.53
CA ALA A 152 17.93 5.00 -7.99
C ALA A 152 18.62 6.38 -7.85
N GLU A 153 17.92 7.46 -8.15
CA GLU A 153 18.44 8.83 -7.95
C GLU A 153 18.69 9.12 -6.47
N GLU A 154 17.79 8.70 -5.59
CA GLU A 154 17.97 8.90 -4.15
C GLU A 154 19.09 8.02 -3.59
N VAL A 155 19.24 6.80 -4.07
CA VAL A 155 20.38 5.92 -3.73
C VAL A 155 21.71 6.56 -4.12
N ALA A 156 21.80 7.14 -5.32
CA ALA A 156 22.99 7.86 -5.75
C ALA A 156 23.28 9.10 -4.90
N ARG A 157 22.23 9.77 -4.38
CA ARG A 157 22.38 10.96 -3.50
C ARG A 157 22.88 10.60 -2.11
N VAL A 158 22.47 9.44 -1.57
CA VAL A 158 22.78 9.01 -0.20
C VAL A 158 23.28 7.57 -0.15
N PRO A 159 24.40 7.24 -0.81
CA PRO A 159 24.86 5.84 -0.93
C PRO A 159 25.14 5.17 0.43
N GLY A 160 25.52 5.94 1.44
CA GLY A 160 25.73 5.43 2.79
C GLY A 160 24.47 4.89 3.50
N LEU A 161 23.28 5.22 3.00
CA LEU A 161 22.00 4.74 3.52
C LEU A 161 21.34 3.70 2.62
N ALA A 162 21.84 3.47 1.41
CA ALA A 162 21.21 2.62 0.40
C ALA A 162 21.21 1.13 0.75
N GLY A 163 22.12 0.67 1.62
CA GLY A 163 22.28 -0.75 1.94
C GLY A 163 22.60 -1.57 0.69
N GLU A 164 21.94 -2.71 0.55
CA GLU A 164 22.11 -3.64 -0.58
C GLU A 164 21.09 -3.39 -1.71
N TRP A 165 20.49 -2.18 -1.78
CA TRP A 165 19.51 -1.89 -2.82
C TRP A 165 20.08 -2.14 -4.23
N GLN A 166 19.29 -2.85 -5.06
CA GLN A 166 19.61 -3.15 -6.45
C GLN A 166 18.39 -2.84 -7.33
N PRO A 167 18.57 -2.35 -8.56
CA PRO A 167 17.48 -2.19 -9.50
C PRO A 167 16.91 -3.55 -9.91
N ALA A 168 15.64 -3.56 -10.33
CA ALA A 168 15.01 -4.76 -10.84
C ALA A 168 15.70 -5.23 -12.15
N PRO A 169 15.84 -6.55 -12.36
CA PRO A 169 16.36 -7.06 -13.62
C PRO A 169 15.48 -6.65 -14.81
N ALA A 170 16.08 -6.41 -15.97
CA ALA A 170 15.35 -6.00 -17.19
C ALA A 170 14.20 -6.97 -17.55
N ALA A 171 14.36 -8.27 -17.29
CA ALA A 171 13.33 -9.28 -17.51
C ALA A 171 12.07 -9.06 -16.66
N TYR A 172 12.21 -8.49 -15.44
CA TYR A 172 11.08 -8.14 -14.59
C TYR A 172 10.20 -7.07 -15.24
N TRP A 173 10.82 -5.98 -15.73
CA TRP A 173 10.11 -4.92 -16.44
C TRP A 173 9.56 -5.37 -17.80
N ALA A 174 10.26 -6.26 -18.50
CA ALA A 174 9.75 -6.85 -19.74
C ALA A 174 8.49 -7.69 -19.49
N SER A 175 8.42 -8.46 -18.40
CA SER A 175 7.23 -9.21 -17.99
C SER A 175 6.07 -8.27 -17.64
N TRP A 176 6.34 -7.24 -16.84
CA TRP A 176 5.34 -6.23 -16.50
C TRP A 176 4.77 -5.50 -17.74
N ARG A 177 5.62 -5.16 -18.71
CA ARG A 177 5.13 -4.57 -19.98
C ARG A 177 4.14 -5.48 -20.69
N GLN A 178 4.42 -6.77 -20.76
CA GLN A 178 3.50 -7.73 -21.37
C GLN A 178 2.19 -7.86 -20.57
N GLU A 179 2.21 -7.78 -19.24
CA GLU A 179 0.98 -7.71 -18.43
C GLU A 179 0.13 -6.49 -18.83
N CYS A 180 0.76 -5.32 -18.95
CA CYS A 180 0.10 -4.09 -19.39
C CYS A 180 -0.47 -4.19 -20.79
N ASP A 181 0.24 -4.84 -21.72
CA ASP A 181 -0.20 -5.01 -23.11
C ASP A 181 -1.42 -5.94 -23.18
N LEU A 182 -1.43 -7.03 -22.41
CA LEU A 182 -2.53 -8.00 -22.32
C LEU A 182 -3.75 -7.49 -21.55
N ALA A 183 -3.58 -6.46 -20.71
CA ALA A 183 -4.70 -5.89 -19.96
C ALA A 183 -5.66 -5.12 -20.88
N ASP A 184 -6.97 -5.40 -20.80
CA ASP A 184 -7.99 -4.56 -21.44
C ASP A 184 -8.14 -3.22 -20.73
N ARG A 185 -7.94 -3.20 -19.40
CA ARG A 185 -7.90 -2.00 -18.54
C ARG A 185 -6.85 -2.18 -17.46
N ILE A 186 -6.26 -1.06 -17.04
CA ILE A 186 -5.31 -1.00 -15.93
C ILE A 186 -5.89 -0.04 -14.89
N ILE A 187 -6.14 -0.55 -13.70
CA ILE A 187 -6.58 0.26 -12.57
C ILE A 187 -5.34 0.76 -11.85
N VAL A 188 -5.23 2.08 -11.73
CA VAL A 188 -4.22 2.77 -10.94
C VAL A 188 -4.85 3.35 -9.68
N ASN A 189 -4.10 3.42 -8.60
CA ASN A 189 -4.61 3.79 -7.28
C ASN A 189 -4.44 5.29 -6.95
N SER A 190 -3.67 6.04 -7.75
CA SER A 190 -3.43 7.47 -7.60
C SER A 190 -3.14 8.14 -8.94
N ASP A 191 -3.26 9.48 -8.98
CA ASP A 191 -2.81 10.28 -10.13
C ASP A 191 -1.30 10.13 -10.34
N TRP A 192 -0.53 10.04 -9.26
CA TRP A 192 0.90 9.78 -9.33
C TRP A 192 1.24 8.46 -10.05
N SER A 193 0.55 7.36 -9.69
CA SER A 193 0.71 6.08 -10.40
C SER A 193 0.29 6.19 -11.86
N ARG A 194 -0.80 6.92 -12.17
CA ARG A 194 -1.24 7.16 -13.54
C ARG A 194 -0.16 7.86 -14.38
N GLU A 195 0.40 8.94 -13.84
CA GLU A 195 1.48 9.68 -14.50
C GLU A 195 2.73 8.82 -14.70
N GLY A 196 3.13 8.03 -13.70
CA GLY A 196 4.29 7.13 -13.80
C GLY A 196 4.13 6.10 -14.91
N LEU A 197 2.94 5.51 -15.05
CA LEU A 197 2.65 4.58 -16.13
C LEU A 197 2.65 5.28 -17.51
N MET A 198 2.08 6.47 -17.59
CA MET A 198 2.09 7.26 -18.84
C MET A 198 3.52 7.61 -19.26
N ARG A 199 4.38 8.04 -18.32
CA ARG A 199 5.83 8.25 -18.58
C ARG A 199 6.54 6.97 -19.03
N SER A 200 6.08 5.82 -18.55
CA SER A 200 6.57 4.51 -18.98
C SER A 200 5.96 4.04 -20.31
N GLY A 201 5.19 4.89 -21.01
CA GLY A 201 4.60 4.62 -22.32
C GLY A 201 3.35 3.76 -22.31
N ILE A 202 2.61 3.70 -21.20
CA ILE A 202 1.29 3.08 -21.16
C ILE A 202 0.24 4.09 -21.65
N PRO A 203 -0.61 3.74 -22.64
CA PRO A 203 -1.64 4.63 -23.14
C PRO A 203 -2.65 5.04 -22.08
N SER A 204 -2.96 6.33 -22.00
CA SER A 204 -3.87 6.90 -21.00
C SER A 204 -5.29 6.31 -21.05
N GLU A 205 -5.76 5.92 -22.23
CA GLU A 205 -7.07 5.30 -22.44
C GLU A 205 -7.20 3.91 -21.81
N LYS A 206 -6.09 3.22 -21.53
CA LYS A 206 -6.08 1.97 -20.76
C LYS A 206 -6.19 2.21 -19.24
N LEU A 207 -5.86 3.41 -18.77
CA LEU A 207 -5.73 3.73 -17.35
C LEU A 207 -7.06 4.21 -16.76
N THR A 208 -7.40 3.69 -15.60
CA THR A 208 -8.56 4.14 -14.81
C THR A 208 -8.16 4.33 -13.36
N LEU A 209 -8.41 5.52 -12.83
CA LEU A 209 -8.11 5.84 -11.43
C LEU A 209 -9.20 5.30 -10.51
N ILE A 210 -8.81 4.39 -9.62
CA ILE A 210 -9.64 3.90 -8.51
C ILE A 210 -8.76 3.86 -7.27
N PRO A 211 -8.92 4.80 -6.32
CA PRO A 211 -8.13 4.84 -5.10
C PRO A 211 -8.40 3.61 -4.23
N LEU A 212 -7.45 3.28 -3.35
CA LEU A 212 -7.60 2.19 -2.40
C LEU A 212 -8.74 2.49 -1.42
N ALA A 213 -9.36 1.42 -0.93
CA ALA A 213 -10.38 1.53 0.10
C ALA A 213 -9.79 1.27 1.49
N TYR A 214 -10.36 1.93 2.47
CA TYR A 214 -10.03 1.77 3.89
C TYR A 214 -11.31 1.61 4.70
N GLU A 215 -11.31 0.60 5.55
CA GLU A 215 -12.29 0.46 6.62
C GLU A 215 -11.53 0.28 7.94
N ALA A 216 -11.89 1.07 8.94
CA ALA A 216 -11.39 0.86 10.28
C ALA A 216 -11.70 -0.58 10.71
N SER A 217 -10.69 -1.32 11.16
CA SER A 217 -10.90 -2.70 11.57
C SER A 217 -11.83 -2.75 12.77
N GLN A 218 -12.84 -3.62 12.72
CA GLN A 218 -13.77 -3.89 13.84
C GLN A 218 -13.10 -4.65 15.01
N VAL A 219 -11.80 -4.80 15.01
CA VAL A 219 -11.07 -5.52 16.06
C VAL A 219 -10.90 -4.60 17.26
N GLY A 220 -11.87 -4.62 18.14
CA GLY A 220 -11.76 -4.14 19.51
C GLY A 220 -12.20 -2.70 19.79
N ASP A 221 -12.66 -1.95 18.81
CA ASP A 221 -13.21 -0.62 19.06
C ASP A 221 -14.72 -0.62 18.91
N GLN A 222 -15.36 -0.26 20.02
CA GLN A 222 -16.82 -0.07 20.10
C GLN A 222 -17.26 0.86 18.96
N LYS A 223 -18.37 0.51 18.31
CA LYS A 223 -19.12 1.40 17.45
C LYS A 223 -19.46 2.66 18.24
N SER A 224 -18.69 3.68 18.14
CA SER A 224 -18.93 5.00 18.73
C SER A 224 -17.74 5.52 19.54
N GLU A 225 -16.53 5.51 19.04
CA GLU A 225 -15.66 6.58 19.54
C GLU A 225 -16.07 7.84 18.77
N ILE A 226 -16.84 8.66 19.47
CA ILE A 226 -16.98 10.10 19.23
C ILE A 226 -15.61 10.57 18.75
N LYS A 227 -15.55 11.17 17.55
CA LYS A 227 -14.37 11.84 17.04
C LYS A 227 -13.68 12.55 18.19
N GLN A 228 -12.63 11.98 18.73
CA GLN A 228 -11.89 12.63 19.80
C GLN A 228 -11.19 13.82 19.16
N VAL A 229 -11.81 15.00 19.29
CA VAL A 229 -11.18 16.24 18.83
C VAL A 229 -9.87 16.36 19.57
N ARG A 230 -8.75 16.30 18.83
CA ARG A 230 -7.43 16.41 19.42
C ARG A 230 -7.25 17.79 20.02
N SER A 231 -6.72 17.83 21.23
CA SER A 231 -6.30 19.05 21.88
C SER A 231 -4.79 19.24 21.69
N TYR A 232 -4.40 20.43 21.35
CA TYR A 232 -3.01 20.83 21.21
C TYR A 232 -2.66 21.85 22.29
N PRO A 233 -1.40 21.91 22.78
CA PRO A 233 -0.97 22.94 23.68
C PRO A 233 -1.01 24.31 22.97
N ALA A 234 -1.13 25.40 23.73
CA ALA A 234 -1.01 26.75 23.14
C ALA A 234 0.37 26.97 22.49
N ARG A 235 1.39 26.28 22.96
CA ARG A 235 2.75 26.25 22.45
C ARG A 235 3.42 24.93 22.80
N PHE A 236 4.18 24.37 21.86
CA PHE A 236 5.08 23.27 22.13
C PHE A 236 6.34 23.74 22.85
N THR A 237 6.86 22.92 23.76
CA THR A 237 8.03 23.20 24.60
C THR A 237 8.92 21.96 24.68
N GLN A 238 10.13 22.07 25.22
CA GLN A 238 11.00 20.91 25.42
C GLN A 238 10.37 19.85 26.35
N ASP A 239 9.55 20.26 27.33
CA ASP A 239 8.83 19.34 28.21
C ASP A 239 7.61 18.71 27.53
N ARG A 240 7.06 19.37 26.51
CA ARG A 240 5.94 18.88 25.69
C ARG A 240 6.26 19.13 24.22
N PRO A 241 7.18 18.35 23.62
CA PRO A 241 7.53 18.49 22.22
C PRO A 241 6.39 18.07 21.31
N MET A 242 6.39 18.60 20.07
CA MET A 242 5.52 18.13 19.01
C MET A 242 5.97 16.75 18.53
N ARG A 243 5.09 15.75 18.61
CA ARG A 243 5.36 14.38 18.21
C ARG A 243 5.01 14.19 16.74
N VAL A 244 6.02 14.08 15.92
CA VAL A 244 5.92 13.86 14.46
C VAL A 244 6.05 12.37 14.20
N LEU A 245 4.98 11.72 13.74
CA LEU A 245 4.92 10.28 13.49
C LEU A 245 5.18 9.97 12.01
N PHE A 246 6.23 9.21 11.74
CA PHE A 246 6.41 8.44 10.53
C PHE A 246 6.06 6.98 10.82
N LEU A 247 5.13 6.38 10.06
CA LEU A 247 4.75 4.99 10.21
C LEU A 247 4.70 4.29 8.86
N GLY A 248 5.53 3.25 8.69
CA GLY A 248 5.65 2.47 7.45
C GLY A 248 7.02 1.83 7.29
N GLN A 249 7.31 1.30 6.11
CA GLN A 249 8.65 0.80 5.80
C GLN A 249 9.66 1.96 5.83
N VAL A 250 10.72 1.81 6.63
CA VAL A 250 11.74 2.84 6.79
C VAL A 250 12.82 2.64 5.72
N ASN A 251 12.57 3.17 4.53
CA ASN A 251 13.46 3.04 3.37
C ASN A 251 13.57 4.35 2.58
N LEU A 252 14.50 4.40 1.62
CA LEU A 252 14.79 5.61 0.84
C LEU A 252 13.57 6.05 0.02
N ARG A 253 12.81 5.11 -0.55
CA ARG A 253 11.58 5.40 -1.29
C ARG A 253 10.59 6.24 -0.48
N LYS A 254 10.50 5.97 0.81
CA LYS A 254 9.61 6.69 1.74
C LYS A 254 10.15 8.05 2.21
N GLY A 255 11.28 8.51 1.65
CA GLY A 255 11.86 9.82 1.95
C GLY A 255 12.53 9.93 3.32
N VAL A 256 12.85 8.79 3.95
CA VAL A 256 13.41 8.77 5.32
C VAL A 256 14.75 9.49 5.41
N ALA A 257 15.62 9.40 4.39
CA ALA A 257 16.90 10.11 4.40
C ALA A 257 16.71 11.63 4.53
N ARG A 258 15.74 12.18 3.82
CA ARG A 258 15.43 13.63 3.86
C ARG A 258 14.74 14.01 5.17
N LEU A 259 13.87 13.13 5.70
CA LEU A 259 13.26 13.32 7.03
C LEU A 259 14.32 13.38 8.14
N LEU A 260 15.31 12.49 8.10
CA LEU A 260 16.42 12.50 9.08
C LEU A 260 17.31 13.74 8.95
N GLN A 261 17.51 14.24 7.74
CA GLN A 261 18.21 15.50 7.51
C GLN A 261 17.42 16.71 8.09
N ALA A 262 16.10 16.74 7.87
CA ALA A 262 15.22 17.75 8.46
C ALA A 262 15.22 17.67 10.00
N ALA A 263 15.21 16.45 10.56
CA ALA A 263 15.29 16.27 12.02
C ALA A 263 16.59 16.84 12.60
N ARG A 264 17.72 16.71 11.88
CA ARG A 264 18.99 17.35 12.30
C ARG A 264 18.92 18.87 12.27
N ALA A 265 18.29 19.46 11.26
CA ALA A 265 18.11 20.91 11.15
C ALA A 265 17.20 21.46 12.26
N LEU A 266 16.28 20.62 12.78
CA LEU A 266 15.33 20.97 13.84
C LEU A 266 15.79 20.56 15.26
N ARG A 267 17.06 20.22 15.44
CA ARG A 267 17.58 19.66 16.70
C ARG A 267 17.40 20.55 17.93
N ASP A 268 17.28 21.86 17.74
CA ASP A 268 17.09 22.85 18.82
C ASP A 268 15.60 23.21 19.01
N ASP A 269 14.72 22.74 18.14
CA ASP A 269 13.28 22.97 18.21
C ASP A 269 12.59 21.92 19.14
N PRO A 270 11.47 22.23 19.75
CA PRO A 270 10.72 21.29 20.61
C PRO A 270 9.91 20.28 19.76
N VAL A 271 10.61 19.42 19.05
CA VAL A 271 10.04 18.37 18.17
C VAL A 271 10.62 17.01 18.51
N GLU A 272 9.81 15.98 18.49
CA GLU A 272 10.21 14.59 18.66
C GLU A 272 9.74 13.76 17.47
N PHE A 273 10.65 13.04 16.81
CA PHE A 273 10.36 12.20 15.65
C PHE A 273 10.17 10.75 16.06
N TRP A 274 9.01 10.20 15.78
CA TRP A 274 8.69 8.80 16.03
C TRP A 274 8.77 8.04 14.71
N ILE A 275 9.77 7.18 14.58
CA ILE A 275 10.01 6.36 13.39
C ILE A 275 9.57 4.93 13.72
N VAL A 276 8.43 4.53 13.13
CA VAL A 276 7.76 3.25 13.41
C VAL A 276 7.71 2.40 12.15
N GLY A 277 8.26 1.20 12.20
CA GLY A 277 8.24 0.23 11.11
C GLY A 277 9.56 -0.50 10.89
N PRO A 278 9.59 -1.48 9.98
CA PRO A 278 10.81 -2.22 9.66
C PRO A 278 11.84 -1.31 8.98
N VAL A 279 13.06 -1.30 9.52
CA VAL A 279 14.17 -0.50 9.02
C VAL A 279 14.86 -1.23 7.88
N GLN A 280 14.94 -0.58 6.72
CA GLN A 280 15.53 -1.10 5.48
C GLN A 280 16.64 -0.17 4.92
N ILE A 281 17.05 0.84 5.67
CA ILE A 281 18.22 1.67 5.36
C ILE A 281 19.43 1.17 6.13
N ALA A 282 20.61 1.31 5.56
CA ALA A 282 21.88 1.07 6.26
C ALA A 282 22.19 2.21 7.23
N ASN A 283 23.01 1.94 8.24
CA ASN A 283 23.54 2.94 9.17
C ASN A 283 22.48 3.86 9.81
N ALA A 284 21.27 3.33 10.06
CA ALA A 284 20.12 4.10 10.57
C ALA A 284 20.46 4.83 11.89
N GLU A 285 21.18 4.17 12.81
CA GLU A 285 21.58 4.73 14.11
C GLU A 285 22.50 5.94 13.93
N THR A 286 23.51 5.83 13.06
CA THR A 286 24.44 6.95 12.77
C THR A 286 23.76 8.04 11.95
N ALA A 287 22.81 7.69 11.08
CA ALA A 287 22.04 8.66 10.30
C ALA A 287 21.14 9.52 11.18
N ALA A 288 20.69 8.98 12.30
CA ALA A 288 19.86 9.66 13.30
C ALA A 288 20.63 10.03 14.56
N ASP A 289 21.87 10.52 14.43
CA ASP A 289 22.64 11.06 15.57
C ASP A 289 21.95 12.34 16.11
N ASN A 290 20.76 12.13 16.64
CA ASN A 290 19.88 13.15 17.20
C ASN A 290 18.96 12.51 18.23
N ALA A 291 19.06 12.95 19.48
CA ALA A 291 18.25 12.47 20.61
C ALA A 291 16.74 12.66 20.42
N GLN A 292 16.30 13.50 19.49
CA GLN A 292 14.90 13.73 19.18
C GLN A 292 14.30 12.63 18.27
N VAL A 293 15.11 11.77 17.63
CA VAL A 293 14.63 10.67 16.78
C VAL A 293 14.51 9.39 17.58
N LYS A 294 13.29 8.89 17.72
CA LYS A 294 12.98 7.65 18.43
C LYS A 294 12.60 6.54 17.45
N TRP A 295 13.32 5.43 17.51
CA TRP A 295 13.11 4.25 16.69
C TRP A 295 12.30 3.20 17.46
N PHE A 296 11.17 2.76 16.89
CA PHE A 296 10.29 1.79 17.55
C PHE A 296 10.27 0.42 16.83
N GLY A 297 10.89 0.32 15.64
CA GLY A 297 10.90 -0.93 14.88
C GLY A 297 9.50 -1.34 14.37
N PRO A 298 9.37 -2.59 13.89
CA PRO A 298 8.12 -3.11 13.37
C PRO A 298 7.10 -3.30 14.50
N VAL A 299 5.86 -2.89 14.24
CA VAL A 299 4.73 -3.00 15.17
C VAL A 299 3.57 -3.74 14.54
N THR A 300 2.73 -4.36 15.36
CA THR A 300 1.45 -4.91 14.90
C THR A 300 0.47 -3.78 14.60
N ARG A 301 -0.55 -4.07 13.80
CA ARG A 301 -1.60 -3.10 13.47
C ARG A 301 -2.30 -2.54 14.73
N LYS A 302 -2.51 -3.38 15.74
CA LYS A 302 -3.09 -2.95 17.03
C LYS A 302 -2.18 -1.94 17.74
N GLN A 303 -0.89 -2.19 17.77
CA GLN A 303 0.09 -1.26 18.34
C GLN A 303 0.21 0.03 17.52
N ALA A 304 0.11 -0.03 16.19
CA ALA A 304 0.13 1.16 15.34
C ALA A 304 -0.95 2.18 15.72
N ALA A 305 -2.14 1.72 16.12
CA ALA A 305 -3.22 2.59 16.59
C ALA A 305 -2.82 3.45 17.80
N GLU A 306 -1.93 2.96 18.68
CA GLU A 306 -1.43 3.71 19.84
C GLU A 306 -0.52 4.86 19.39
N TYR A 307 0.33 4.63 18.40
CA TYR A 307 1.18 5.68 17.84
C TYR A 307 0.33 6.76 17.16
N TYR A 308 -0.66 6.38 16.34
CA TYR A 308 -1.59 7.35 15.76
C TYR A 308 -2.34 8.15 16.81
N ARG A 309 -2.76 7.54 17.94
CA ARG A 309 -3.47 8.26 19.00
C ARG A 309 -2.58 9.25 19.76
N ASN A 310 -1.32 8.93 19.96
CA ASN A 310 -0.40 9.68 20.82
C ASN A 310 0.47 10.71 20.06
N ALA A 311 0.55 10.65 18.74
CA ALA A 311 1.28 11.62 17.92
C ALA A 311 0.48 12.93 17.77
N ASP A 312 1.13 14.01 17.41
CA ASP A 312 0.52 15.31 17.14
C ASP A 312 0.27 15.54 15.64
N VAL A 313 1.17 15.04 14.79
CA VAL A 313 1.07 15.11 13.34
C VAL A 313 1.67 13.86 12.70
N PHE A 314 1.08 13.38 11.61
CA PHE A 314 1.62 12.31 10.77
C PHE A 314 2.43 12.90 9.63
N ILE A 315 3.60 12.32 9.34
CA ILE A 315 4.44 12.74 8.21
C ILE A 315 4.76 11.58 7.28
N LEU A 316 4.62 11.83 5.97
CA LEU A 316 5.02 10.89 4.92
C LEU A 316 5.61 11.64 3.71
N PRO A 317 6.91 12.01 3.75
CA PRO A 317 7.58 12.75 2.69
C PRO A 317 8.07 11.83 1.58
N THR A 318 7.24 10.85 1.20
CA THR A 318 7.64 9.80 0.26
C THR A 318 8.06 10.37 -1.08
N LEU A 319 9.10 9.78 -1.66
CA LEU A 319 9.58 10.12 -3.00
C LEU A 319 8.70 9.50 -4.09
N SER A 320 8.12 8.34 -3.77
CA SER A 320 7.17 7.62 -4.63
C SER A 320 6.41 6.58 -3.82
N ASP A 321 5.12 6.51 -4.02
CA ASP A 321 4.26 5.44 -3.53
C ASP A 321 3.03 5.35 -4.44
N GLY A 322 2.54 4.18 -4.70
CA GLY A 322 1.29 4.04 -5.44
C GLY A 322 0.14 4.71 -4.69
N PHE A 323 -0.11 4.24 -3.47
CA PHE A 323 -1.07 4.82 -2.54
C PHE A 323 -0.71 4.42 -1.11
N ALA A 324 -0.39 5.37 -0.29
CA ALA A 324 -0.02 5.11 1.09
C ALA A 324 -1.27 5.02 1.99
N ILE A 325 -1.70 3.80 2.28
CA ILE A 325 -2.89 3.56 3.12
C ILE A 325 -2.74 4.12 4.54
N THR A 326 -1.51 4.29 5.02
CA THR A 326 -1.20 4.89 6.32
C THR A 326 -1.71 6.33 6.46
N GLN A 327 -1.94 7.05 5.36
CA GLN A 327 -2.62 8.35 5.37
C GLN A 327 -4.08 8.21 5.84
N LEU A 328 -4.80 7.21 5.31
CA LEU A 328 -6.18 6.95 5.70
C LEU A 328 -6.25 6.44 7.15
N GLU A 329 -5.26 5.66 7.58
CA GLU A 329 -5.13 5.23 8.98
C GLU A 329 -4.92 6.44 9.90
N ALA A 330 -4.03 7.36 9.55
CA ALA A 330 -3.80 8.60 10.29
C ALA A 330 -5.07 9.47 10.36
N GLN A 331 -5.78 9.64 9.23
CA GLN A 331 -7.06 10.36 9.19
C GLN A 331 -8.14 9.70 10.05
N ALA A 332 -8.21 8.37 10.08
CA ALA A 332 -9.16 7.64 10.93
C ALA A 332 -8.95 7.95 12.42
N HIS A 333 -7.72 8.34 12.81
CA HIS A 333 -7.37 8.76 14.15
C HIS A 333 -7.38 10.29 14.34
N GLY A 334 -7.89 11.06 13.37
CA GLY A 334 -7.97 12.50 13.43
C GLY A 334 -6.61 13.21 13.43
N LEU A 335 -5.55 12.58 12.93
CA LEU A 335 -4.24 13.22 12.82
C LEU A 335 -4.20 14.19 11.63
N PRO A 336 -3.67 15.41 11.80
CA PRO A 336 -3.19 16.22 10.69
C PRO A 336 -2.05 15.51 9.96
N LEU A 337 -1.94 15.76 8.66
CA LEU A 337 -0.95 15.10 7.82
C LEU A 337 0.02 16.10 7.17
N ILE A 338 1.29 15.73 7.10
CA ILE A 338 2.29 16.38 6.23
C ILE A 338 2.72 15.32 5.22
N VAL A 339 2.36 15.48 3.95
CA VAL A 339 2.62 14.44 2.94
C VAL A 339 3.09 15.02 1.62
N SER A 340 3.81 14.21 0.83
CA SER A 340 4.14 14.55 -0.55
C SER A 340 2.95 14.32 -1.47
N ARG A 341 2.96 14.93 -2.68
CA ARG A 341 1.98 14.69 -3.74
C ARG A 341 2.11 13.32 -4.41
N ARG A 342 3.06 12.48 -3.97
CA ARG A 342 3.45 11.22 -4.62
C ARG A 342 3.01 9.98 -3.83
N CYS A 343 1.88 10.04 -3.16
CA CYS A 343 1.41 8.94 -2.30
C CYS A 343 -0.11 8.75 -2.26
N GLY A 344 -0.83 9.31 -3.21
CA GLY A 344 -2.30 9.31 -3.27
C GLY A 344 -2.91 10.62 -2.77
N ASP A 345 -4.09 10.95 -3.30
CA ASP A 345 -4.75 12.25 -3.14
C ASP A 345 -5.68 12.25 -1.92
N VAL A 346 -5.12 11.97 -0.74
CA VAL A 346 -5.85 11.88 0.54
C VAL A 346 -5.89 13.23 1.25
N VAL A 347 -4.79 13.98 1.17
CA VAL A 347 -4.66 15.28 1.82
C VAL A 347 -5.16 16.39 0.91
N GLN A 348 -6.03 17.24 1.45
CA GLN A 348 -6.40 18.52 0.88
C GLN A 348 -5.57 19.59 1.58
N ASP A 349 -4.71 20.25 0.81
CA ASP A 349 -3.76 21.22 1.35
C ASP A 349 -4.46 22.34 2.15
N ASN A 350 -3.89 22.68 3.28
CA ASN A 350 -4.44 23.65 4.22
C ASN A 350 -5.88 23.35 4.71
N VAL A 351 -6.40 22.13 4.53
CA VAL A 351 -7.71 21.70 5.04
C VAL A 351 -7.54 20.66 6.13
N ASN A 352 -6.94 19.53 5.83
CA ASN A 352 -6.69 18.42 6.77
C ASN A 352 -5.20 18.12 6.96
N GLY A 353 -4.31 18.98 6.42
CA GLY A 353 -2.87 18.83 6.52
C GLY A 353 -2.13 19.80 5.59
N VAL A 354 -0.86 19.51 5.39
CA VAL A 354 0.08 20.24 4.53
C VAL A 354 0.55 19.33 3.41
N LEU A 355 0.38 19.75 2.16
CA LEU A 355 1.02 19.12 1.02
C LEU A 355 2.38 19.75 0.81
N LEU A 356 3.42 18.92 0.86
CA LEU A 356 4.78 19.36 0.54
C LEU A 356 4.85 19.75 -0.95
N ASP A 357 5.46 20.90 -1.25
CA ASP A 357 5.69 21.34 -2.64
C ASP A 357 6.57 20.34 -3.38
N ASP A 358 7.63 19.90 -2.69
CA ASP A 358 8.46 18.76 -3.06
C ASP A 358 8.82 17.95 -1.81
N SER A 359 9.59 16.87 -1.98
CA SER A 359 10.04 16.06 -0.84
C SER A 359 11.46 16.44 -0.39
N SER A 360 11.90 17.69 -0.58
CA SER A 360 13.21 18.18 -0.11
C SER A 360 13.28 18.26 1.41
N THR A 361 14.49 18.31 1.93
CA THR A 361 14.74 18.51 3.36
C THR A 361 14.14 19.83 3.83
N GLU A 362 14.29 20.89 3.03
CA GLU A 362 13.83 22.26 3.29
C GLU A 362 12.30 22.35 3.32
N ALA A 363 11.61 21.68 2.41
CA ALA A 363 10.14 21.62 2.41
C ALA A 363 9.61 20.88 3.64
N ILE A 364 10.27 19.76 4.03
CA ILE A 364 9.92 19.01 5.23
C ILE A 364 10.13 19.87 6.49
N GLU A 365 11.28 20.53 6.59
CA GLU A 365 11.61 21.42 7.71
C GLU A 365 10.60 22.56 7.82
N SER A 366 10.29 23.23 6.72
CA SER A 366 9.34 24.36 6.67
C SER A 366 7.94 23.93 7.11
N ALA A 367 7.44 22.77 6.65
CA ALA A 367 6.14 22.23 7.03
C ALA A 367 6.08 21.88 8.52
N ILE A 368 7.16 21.29 9.07
CA ILE A 368 7.24 20.97 10.51
C ILE A 368 7.27 22.26 11.34
N ARG A 369 8.07 23.27 10.95
CA ARG A 369 8.12 24.57 11.63
C ARG A 369 6.77 25.30 11.59
N PHE A 370 6.08 25.24 10.44
CA PHE A 370 4.72 25.78 10.34
C PHE A 370 3.80 25.14 11.38
N CYS A 371 3.75 23.81 11.48
CA CYS A 371 2.94 23.10 12.45
C CYS A 371 3.34 23.43 13.90
N LEU A 372 4.63 23.52 14.17
CA LEU A 372 5.18 23.83 15.48
C LEU A 372 4.78 25.22 15.97
N GLN A 373 4.80 26.21 15.05
CA GLN A 373 4.48 27.61 15.33
C GLN A 373 2.96 27.88 15.37
N ASN A 374 2.14 26.98 14.77
CA ASN A 374 0.71 27.16 14.59
C ASN A 374 -0.13 25.99 15.17
N PRO A 375 -0.10 25.73 16.51
CA PRO A 375 -0.88 24.63 17.10
C PRO A 375 -2.39 24.74 16.85
N ASN A 376 -2.94 25.95 16.66
CA ASN A 376 -4.34 26.18 16.34
C ASN A 376 -4.68 25.64 14.93
N GLU A 377 -3.74 25.71 13.98
CA GLU A 377 -3.92 25.13 12.65
C GLU A 377 -3.91 23.59 12.73
N LEU A 378 -3.06 22.99 13.55
CA LEU A 378 -3.11 21.56 13.82
C LEU A 378 -4.48 21.14 14.39
N ALA A 379 -5.05 21.93 15.32
CA ALA A 379 -6.39 21.67 15.86
C ALA A 379 -7.47 21.80 14.76
N ARG A 380 -7.32 22.74 13.85
CA ARG A 380 -8.24 22.92 12.71
C ARG A 380 -8.12 21.75 11.72
N PHE A 381 -6.92 21.38 11.32
CA PHE A 381 -6.65 20.23 10.45
C PHE A 381 -7.17 18.92 11.03
N SER A 382 -6.96 18.71 12.33
CA SER A 382 -7.47 17.52 13.03
C SER A 382 -8.99 17.38 12.93
N ARG A 383 -9.75 18.46 13.05
CA ARG A 383 -11.21 18.44 12.89
C ARG A 383 -11.64 18.03 11.47
N CYS A 384 -10.83 18.36 10.47
CA CYS A 384 -11.08 18.03 9.06
C CYS A 384 -10.43 16.68 8.65
N SER A 385 -9.55 16.12 9.47
CA SER A 385 -8.87 14.86 9.19
C SER A 385 -9.81 13.68 9.45
N THR A 386 -10.49 13.25 8.39
CA THR A 386 -11.47 12.15 8.43
C THR A 386 -11.43 11.37 7.14
N VAL A 387 -11.59 10.06 7.23
CA VAL A 387 -11.70 9.20 6.05
C VAL A 387 -13.02 9.48 5.35
N GLY A 388 -12.93 9.99 4.12
CA GLY A 388 -14.10 10.26 3.29
C GLY A 388 -14.79 8.99 2.81
N GLU A 389 -16.10 9.05 2.55
CA GLU A 389 -16.88 7.94 2.01
C GLU A 389 -16.33 7.44 0.66
N SER A 390 -15.65 8.30 -0.10
CA SER A 390 -14.99 7.97 -1.36
C SER A 390 -13.98 6.83 -1.24
N TYR A 391 -13.45 6.57 -0.05
CA TYR A 391 -12.52 5.49 0.27
C TYR A 391 -13.21 4.26 0.89
N SER A 392 -14.53 4.19 0.90
CA SER A 392 -15.25 3.01 1.42
C SER A 392 -15.14 1.82 0.46
N VAL A 393 -15.22 0.59 1.02
CA VAL A 393 -15.26 -0.65 0.22
C VAL A 393 -16.52 -0.68 -0.67
N THR A 394 -17.61 -0.05 -0.25
CA THR A 394 -18.83 0.08 -1.06
C THR A 394 -18.56 0.90 -2.32
N ARG A 395 -17.94 2.07 -2.19
CA ARG A 395 -17.56 2.91 -3.35
C ARG A 395 -16.52 2.25 -4.24
N LEU A 396 -15.58 1.53 -3.66
CA LEU A 396 -14.64 0.70 -4.45
C LEU A 396 -15.39 -0.27 -5.35
N GLY A 397 -16.38 -1.00 -4.80
CA GLY A 397 -17.20 -1.95 -5.57
C GLY A 397 -18.00 -1.29 -6.70
N GLU A 398 -18.53 -0.09 -6.48
CA GLU A 398 -19.23 0.69 -7.50
C GLU A 398 -18.31 1.04 -8.66
N ARG A 399 -17.14 1.58 -8.36
CA ARG A 399 -16.14 1.96 -9.35
C ARG A 399 -15.64 0.76 -10.14
N LEU A 400 -15.36 -0.37 -9.48
CA LEU A 400 -14.92 -1.60 -10.15
C LEU A 400 -15.94 -2.10 -11.18
N VAL A 401 -17.20 -2.17 -10.79
CA VAL A 401 -18.27 -2.63 -11.68
C VAL A 401 -18.49 -1.67 -12.84
N ALA A 402 -18.35 -0.36 -12.62
CA ALA A 402 -18.49 0.66 -13.68
C ALA A 402 -17.36 0.61 -14.73
N VAL A 403 -16.17 0.16 -14.33
CA VAL A 403 -14.99 0.04 -15.23
C VAL A 403 -14.98 -1.29 -16.00
N ALA A 404 -15.82 -2.25 -15.59
CA ALA A 404 -15.91 -3.52 -16.27
C ALA A 404 -16.08 -3.30 -17.80
N PRO A 405 -15.21 -3.88 -18.64
CA PRO A 405 -15.35 -3.72 -20.08
C PRO A 405 -16.72 -4.23 -20.52
N ILE A 406 -17.60 -3.33 -20.91
CA ILE A 406 -18.92 -3.70 -21.45
C ILE A 406 -18.65 -4.57 -22.70
N ALA A 407 -19.18 -5.78 -22.72
CA ALA A 407 -19.14 -6.61 -23.90
C ALA A 407 -19.73 -5.77 -25.05
N GLN A 408 -18.93 -5.41 -26.04
CA GLN A 408 -19.48 -4.89 -27.28
C GLN A 408 -20.47 -5.97 -27.76
N ARG A 409 -21.76 -5.62 -27.79
CA ARG A 409 -22.73 -6.46 -28.51
C ARG A 409 -22.22 -6.49 -29.94
N VAL A 410 -21.68 -7.63 -30.35
CA VAL A 410 -21.44 -7.91 -31.77
C VAL A 410 -22.84 -7.93 -32.38
N SER A 411 -23.15 -6.84 -33.09
CA SER A 411 -24.36 -6.71 -33.89
C SER A 411 -24.22 -7.56 -35.13
#